data_3ffa8114c3654e560b03bb5c2ae50b6b
#
_entry.id   3ffa8114c3654e560b03bb5c2ae50b6b
#
_cell.length_a   1.000
_cell.length_b   1.000
_cell.length_c   1.000
_cell.angle_alpha   90.00
_cell.angle_beta   90.00
_cell.angle_gamma   90.00
#
_symmetry.space_group_name_H-M   'P 1'
#
loop_
_entity.id
_entity.type
_entity.pdbx_description
1 polymer ?
#
loop_
_entity_poly.entity_id
_entity_poly.type
_entity_poly.pdbx_seq_one_letter_code
_entity_poly.pdbx_strand_id
1 'polypeptide(L)'
;MTTINLKDSFKAYDVRGIVGETITHETVRATGAAFVDVLGLAGQTVLVGGDMRPSSPEFMDAFAEGATARGANVQKIGLISTDVLYFACGIENAAGVTFTASHNPAEYNGMKMAKAGAVPVSSETGLFDIRDLAQKYLDEGSIPTVENPGVVTEKDVLKAYAEYLRKLVDLSNIRPLKVVVDAGNGMGGKTTPAVLGDALLPALPLEIVPLYFELDGTFPNHPANPLEPANLVDLQKAVVEHGADIGLAFDGDADRCFVIDEKGNAVTPSAITALVAEREIARAKAEGNEQPVIIYNLITSKAVPELVEKLGGRAVKTRVGHSFIKAVMAEESGIFGGEHSAHYYFKDFFNADTGMLAAMHVLAALGGGNQTLSEISASYSPYVASGEINSEIEDKAAAVDRVRAHYAGAPVEVEDSDGTTFTNTEEGWWANLRPSNTEPFLRLNLEAPDTPTMERVRDEILALVRQ
;
A
#
# COMPACT_ATOMS: atom_id res chain seq x y z
N MET A 1 7.31 27.30 25.25
CA MET A 1 6.87 26.02 24.67
C MET A 1 7.88 25.67 23.59
N THR A 2 8.44 24.46 23.61
CA THR A 2 9.36 24.01 22.56
C THR A 2 8.54 23.88 21.29
N THR A 3 8.89 24.60 20.23
CA THR A 3 8.19 24.49 18.94
C THR A 3 8.43 23.09 18.37
N ILE A 4 7.37 22.39 17.97
CA ILE A 4 7.46 21.06 17.38
C ILE A 4 8.21 21.18 16.06
N ASN A 5 9.19 20.32 15.82
CA ASN A 5 9.92 20.27 14.56
C ASN A 5 9.20 19.30 13.60
N LEU A 6 8.59 19.83 12.56
CA LEU A 6 7.82 19.02 11.58
C LEU A 6 8.69 18.04 10.78
N LYS A 7 10.04 18.20 10.78
CA LYS A 7 10.94 17.21 10.15
C LYS A 7 10.85 15.84 10.82
N ASP A 8 10.42 15.78 12.09
CA ASP A 8 10.30 14.52 12.81
C ASP A 8 9.10 13.69 12.34
N SER A 9 8.05 14.32 11.84
CA SER A 9 6.82 13.67 11.35
C SER A 9 6.69 13.60 9.82
N PHE A 10 7.26 14.54 9.05
CA PHE A 10 7.22 14.53 7.60
C PHE A 10 8.27 13.55 7.04
N LYS A 11 7.81 12.46 6.44
CA LYS A 11 8.65 11.43 5.81
C LYS A 11 8.75 11.67 4.29
N ALA A 12 9.29 10.71 3.55
CA ALA A 12 9.45 10.88 2.10
C ALA A 12 8.12 10.89 1.32
N TYR A 13 7.08 10.23 1.85
CA TYR A 13 5.84 10.01 1.11
C TYR A 13 4.57 10.46 1.84
N ASP A 14 4.64 10.64 3.13
CA ASP A 14 3.52 10.97 3.99
C ASP A 14 3.98 11.68 5.28
N VAL A 15 3.02 11.99 6.13
CA VAL A 15 3.27 12.50 7.48
C VAL A 15 2.89 11.40 8.46
N ARG A 16 3.79 11.07 9.40
CA ARG A 16 3.52 10.13 10.49
C ARG A 16 4.16 10.60 11.78
N GLY A 17 3.40 10.56 12.87
CA GLY A 17 3.91 10.99 14.16
C GLY A 17 3.07 10.45 15.33
N ILE A 18 3.62 10.61 16.53
CA ILE A 18 2.94 10.28 17.79
C ILE A 18 1.98 11.42 18.12
N VAL A 19 0.72 11.05 18.37
CA VAL A 19 -0.36 12.00 18.70
C VAL A 19 -0.07 12.72 20.01
N GLY A 20 -0.14 14.05 19.97
CA GLY A 20 0.16 14.92 21.11
C GLY A 20 1.65 15.24 21.28
N GLU A 21 2.56 14.58 20.57
CA GLU A 21 4.00 14.83 20.61
C GLU A 21 4.51 15.47 19.32
N THR A 22 4.48 14.73 18.21
CA THR A 22 5.00 15.18 16.91
C THR A 22 3.89 15.54 15.91
N ILE A 23 2.65 15.11 16.17
CA ILE A 23 1.46 15.52 15.44
C ILE A 23 0.39 16.00 16.43
N THR A 24 -0.04 17.23 16.28
CA THR A 24 -0.99 17.92 17.19
C THR A 24 -2.03 18.68 16.37
N HIS A 25 -3.06 19.19 17.02
CA HIS A 25 -4.06 20.07 16.40
C HIS A 25 -3.38 21.26 15.68
N GLU A 26 -2.43 21.92 16.31
CA GLU A 26 -1.74 23.08 15.75
C GLU A 26 -0.89 22.72 14.53
N THR A 27 -0.14 21.59 14.59
CA THR A 27 0.69 21.15 13.44
C THR A 27 -0.17 20.75 12.26
N VAL A 28 -1.30 20.09 12.49
CA VAL A 28 -2.27 19.70 11.45
C VAL A 28 -2.95 20.92 10.83
N ARG A 29 -3.37 21.89 11.67
CA ARG A 29 -3.96 23.15 11.20
C ARG A 29 -2.99 23.94 10.34
N ALA A 30 -1.74 24.08 10.78
CA ALA A 30 -0.68 24.74 9.98
C ALA A 30 -0.43 24.00 8.66
N THR A 31 -0.46 22.67 8.68
CA THR A 31 -0.29 21.85 7.48
C THR A 31 -1.46 22.03 6.50
N GLY A 32 -2.70 22.14 6.99
CA GLY A 32 -3.89 22.41 6.15
C GLY A 32 -3.79 23.77 5.42
N ALA A 33 -3.32 24.81 6.12
CA ALA A 33 -3.06 26.10 5.53
C ALA A 33 -1.94 26.06 4.47
N ALA A 34 -0.82 25.44 4.82
CA ALA A 34 0.33 25.30 3.92
C ALA A 34 0.00 24.47 2.67
N PHE A 35 -0.83 23.41 2.82
CA PHE A 35 -1.31 22.58 1.71
C PHE A 35 -2.04 23.42 0.66
N VAL A 36 -2.93 24.31 1.11
CA VAL A 36 -3.67 25.22 0.20
C VAL A 36 -2.73 26.17 -0.51
N ASP A 37 -1.80 26.81 0.22
CA ASP A 37 -0.92 27.82 -0.35
C ASP A 37 0.11 27.23 -1.32
N VAL A 38 0.75 26.11 -0.94
CA VAL A 38 1.78 25.47 -1.78
C VAL A 38 1.18 24.90 -3.05
N LEU A 39 -0.03 24.32 -2.97
CA LEU A 39 -0.68 23.71 -4.12
C LEU A 39 -1.59 24.67 -4.89
N GLY A 40 -1.74 25.93 -4.42
CA GLY A 40 -2.55 26.95 -5.11
C GLY A 40 -4.04 26.65 -5.11
N LEU A 41 -4.60 26.15 -3.99
CA LEU A 41 -5.97 25.64 -3.91
C LEU A 41 -7.01 26.65 -3.41
N ALA A 42 -6.66 27.92 -3.23
CA ALA A 42 -7.63 28.96 -2.86
C ALA A 42 -8.79 29.01 -3.87
N GLY A 43 -10.02 29.01 -3.37
CA GLY A 43 -11.25 28.96 -4.18
C GLY A 43 -11.59 27.56 -4.73
N GLN A 44 -10.74 26.55 -4.56
CA GLN A 44 -10.98 25.17 -4.99
C GLN A 44 -11.53 24.32 -3.83
N THR A 45 -12.04 23.14 -4.15
CA THR A 45 -12.47 22.15 -3.16
C THR A 45 -11.32 21.23 -2.78
N VAL A 46 -11.13 20.99 -1.47
CA VAL A 46 -10.21 20.04 -0.88
C VAL A 46 -11.00 18.97 -0.17
N LEU A 47 -10.73 17.71 -0.49
CA LEU A 47 -11.38 16.55 0.14
C LEU A 47 -10.64 16.17 1.42
N VAL A 48 -11.39 15.91 2.51
CA VAL A 48 -10.82 15.57 3.82
C VAL A 48 -11.53 14.36 4.39
N GLY A 49 -10.78 13.28 4.62
CA GLY A 49 -11.28 12.07 5.26
C GLY A 49 -10.33 11.55 6.32
N GLY A 50 -10.71 10.47 7.00
CA GLY A 50 -9.85 9.84 8.00
C GLY A 50 -10.23 8.39 8.26
N ASP A 51 -9.30 7.66 8.85
CA ASP A 51 -9.52 6.30 9.31
C ASP A 51 -10.17 6.28 10.71
N MET A 52 -10.33 5.07 11.28
CA MET A 52 -10.99 4.82 12.56
C MET A 52 -10.18 5.24 13.80
N ARG A 53 -9.00 5.83 13.67
CA ARG A 53 -8.18 6.27 14.81
C ARG A 53 -8.89 7.36 15.60
N PRO A 54 -8.85 7.33 16.96
CA PRO A 54 -9.58 8.29 17.80
C PRO A 54 -9.26 9.75 17.52
N SER A 55 -8.03 10.06 17.08
CA SER A 55 -7.59 11.42 16.76
C SER A 55 -7.97 11.90 15.35
N SER A 56 -8.39 11.00 14.44
CA SER A 56 -8.68 11.37 13.05
C SER A 56 -9.80 12.41 12.92
N PRO A 57 -10.92 12.35 13.66
CA PRO A 57 -11.96 13.38 13.58
C PRO A 57 -11.46 14.78 13.96
N GLU A 58 -10.72 14.92 15.07
CA GLU A 58 -10.14 16.19 15.50
C GLU A 58 -9.15 16.75 14.47
N PHE A 59 -8.32 15.87 13.90
CA PHE A 59 -7.34 16.27 12.89
C PHE A 59 -7.99 16.67 11.56
N MET A 60 -9.07 16.02 11.17
CA MET A 60 -9.88 16.46 10.02
C MET A 60 -10.42 17.88 10.23
N ASP A 61 -10.89 18.19 11.44
CA ASP A 61 -11.38 19.53 11.79
C ASP A 61 -10.25 20.56 11.78
N ALA A 62 -9.11 20.26 12.39
CA ALA A 62 -7.95 21.15 12.43
C ALA A 62 -7.41 21.46 11.02
N PHE A 63 -7.31 20.45 10.16
CA PHE A 63 -6.90 20.65 8.77
C PHE A 63 -7.89 21.53 8.02
N ALA A 64 -9.19 21.29 8.19
CA ALA A 64 -10.25 22.07 7.57
C ALA A 64 -10.21 23.54 8.01
N GLU A 65 -9.92 23.83 9.31
CA GLU A 65 -9.72 25.19 9.80
C GLU A 65 -8.56 25.89 9.07
N GLY A 66 -7.42 25.21 8.95
CA GLY A 66 -6.25 25.75 8.25
C GLY A 66 -6.52 26.00 6.78
N ALA A 67 -7.12 25.03 6.10
CA ALA A 67 -7.42 25.09 4.67
C ALA A 67 -8.44 26.19 4.35
N THR A 68 -9.53 26.29 5.12
CA THR A 68 -10.55 27.33 4.91
C THR A 68 -10.03 28.74 5.23
N ALA A 69 -9.14 28.88 6.22
CA ALA A 69 -8.48 30.16 6.50
C ALA A 69 -7.67 30.68 5.30
N ARG A 70 -7.19 29.78 4.43
CA ARG A 70 -6.48 30.12 3.18
C ARG A 70 -7.38 30.13 1.94
N GLY A 71 -8.71 30.09 2.13
CA GLY A 71 -9.71 30.28 1.07
C GLY A 71 -10.09 29.03 0.29
N ALA A 72 -9.63 27.83 0.64
CA ALA A 72 -10.09 26.59 0.03
C ALA A 72 -11.44 26.18 0.64
N ASN A 73 -12.36 25.67 -0.17
CA ASN A 73 -13.54 24.99 0.34
C ASN A 73 -13.13 23.57 0.76
N VAL A 74 -13.63 23.12 1.90
CA VAL A 74 -13.37 21.76 2.40
C VAL A 74 -14.64 20.92 2.27
N GLN A 75 -14.49 19.75 1.65
CA GLN A 75 -15.53 18.74 1.63
C GLN A 75 -15.09 17.53 2.45
N LYS A 76 -15.68 17.36 3.63
CA LYS A 76 -15.43 16.19 4.46
C LYS A 76 -16.12 14.99 3.84
N ILE A 77 -15.35 13.96 3.56
CA ILE A 77 -15.83 12.68 3.01
C ILE A 77 -15.92 11.59 4.09
N GLY A 78 -15.70 11.97 5.35
CA GLY A 78 -15.97 11.17 6.53
C GLY A 78 -14.92 10.09 6.80
N LEU A 79 -15.43 8.99 7.34
CA LEU A 79 -14.66 7.83 7.72
C LEU A 79 -14.39 6.96 6.49
N ILE A 80 -13.13 6.88 6.04
CA ILE A 80 -12.74 6.29 4.76
C ILE A 80 -11.45 5.46 4.89
N SER A 81 -11.27 4.48 3.99
CA SER A 81 -9.97 3.88 3.69
C SER A 81 -9.13 4.80 2.79
N THR A 82 -7.84 4.55 2.72
CA THR A 82 -6.92 5.36 1.91
C THR A 82 -7.30 5.34 0.42
N ASP A 83 -7.70 4.20 -0.12
CA ASP A 83 -8.10 4.07 -1.52
C ASP A 83 -9.44 4.79 -1.85
N VAL A 84 -10.33 4.96 -0.87
CA VAL A 84 -11.51 5.83 -1.04
C VAL A 84 -11.12 7.29 -1.23
N LEU A 85 -10.05 7.78 -0.56
CA LEU A 85 -9.51 9.12 -0.86
C LEU A 85 -9.04 9.20 -2.30
N TYR A 86 -8.25 8.22 -2.76
CA TYR A 86 -7.73 8.24 -4.13
C TYR A 86 -8.86 8.19 -5.16
N PHE A 87 -9.87 7.34 -4.93
CA PHE A 87 -11.09 7.35 -5.74
C PHE A 87 -11.74 8.73 -5.79
N ALA A 88 -11.97 9.35 -4.64
CA ALA A 88 -12.63 10.65 -4.57
C ALA A 88 -11.80 11.75 -5.25
N CYS A 89 -10.48 11.79 -5.03
CA CYS A 89 -9.58 12.73 -5.69
C CYS A 89 -9.55 12.54 -7.22
N GLY A 90 -9.66 11.28 -7.66
CA GLY A 90 -9.68 10.95 -9.09
C GLY A 90 -10.99 11.36 -9.77
N ILE A 91 -12.13 10.99 -9.18
CA ILE A 91 -13.46 11.26 -9.77
C ILE A 91 -13.84 12.74 -9.70
N GLU A 92 -13.57 13.41 -8.57
CA GLU A 92 -13.89 14.83 -8.39
C GLU A 92 -12.84 15.76 -9.02
N ASN A 93 -11.70 15.21 -9.45
CA ASN A 93 -10.52 15.95 -9.91
C ASN A 93 -10.13 17.05 -8.89
N ALA A 94 -10.10 16.69 -7.62
CA ALA A 94 -9.83 17.57 -6.49
C ALA A 94 -8.64 17.04 -5.68
N ALA A 95 -7.92 17.96 -5.02
CA ALA A 95 -6.88 17.59 -4.07
C ALA A 95 -7.54 17.11 -2.75
N GLY A 96 -6.82 16.28 -1.99
CA GLY A 96 -7.36 15.80 -0.73
C GLY A 96 -6.32 15.22 0.22
N VAL A 97 -6.79 14.94 1.44
CA VAL A 97 -6.02 14.35 2.52
C VAL A 97 -6.85 13.29 3.24
N THR A 98 -6.21 12.19 3.65
CA THR A 98 -6.77 11.26 4.63
C THR A 98 -5.87 11.18 5.85
N PHE A 99 -6.52 11.17 7.02
CA PHE A 99 -5.84 10.99 8.31
C PHE A 99 -5.74 9.51 8.61
N THR A 100 -4.51 9.01 8.63
CA THR A 100 -4.19 7.60 8.88
C THR A 100 -2.70 7.46 9.22
N ALA A 101 -2.37 6.43 9.96
CA ALA A 101 -1.01 5.95 10.11
C ALA A 101 -0.88 4.49 9.61
N SER A 102 -1.81 4.04 8.74
CA SER A 102 -1.84 2.69 8.16
C SER A 102 -1.71 1.61 9.24
N HIS A 103 -0.66 0.83 9.20
CA HIS A 103 -0.39 -0.29 10.12
C HIS A 103 0.40 0.08 11.39
N ASN A 104 0.71 1.37 11.59
CA ASN A 104 1.39 1.81 12.81
C ASN A 104 0.52 1.59 14.07
N PRO A 105 1.14 1.45 15.27
CA PRO A 105 0.42 1.34 16.54
C PRO A 105 -0.60 2.46 16.82
N ALA A 106 -1.45 2.25 17.81
CA ALA A 106 -2.60 3.11 18.12
C ALA A 106 -2.24 4.56 18.48
N GLU A 107 -1.07 4.79 19.06
CA GLU A 107 -0.57 6.12 19.43
C GLU A 107 -0.14 6.98 18.23
N TYR A 108 -0.02 6.39 17.06
CA TYR A 108 0.33 7.11 15.83
C TYR A 108 -0.91 7.61 15.09
N ASN A 109 -0.74 8.73 14.39
CA ASN A 109 -1.59 9.16 13.27
C ASN A 109 -0.71 9.84 12.21
N GLY A 110 -1.31 10.26 11.11
CA GLY A 110 -0.59 10.86 10.01
C GLY A 110 -1.50 11.43 8.95
N MET A 111 -0.90 11.81 7.82
CA MET A 111 -1.61 12.36 6.66
C MET A 111 -1.04 11.77 5.39
N LYS A 112 -1.88 11.14 4.58
CA LYS A 112 -1.60 10.84 3.17
C LYS A 112 -2.31 11.89 2.33
N MET A 113 -1.60 12.54 1.42
CA MET A 113 -2.09 13.66 0.63
C MET A 113 -2.04 13.33 -0.85
N ALA A 114 -3.03 13.81 -1.59
CA ALA A 114 -3.09 13.70 -3.04
C ALA A 114 -3.48 15.04 -3.67
N LYS A 115 -2.94 15.31 -4.85
CA LYS A 115 -3.42 16.36 -5.77
C LYS A 115 -4.62 15.85 -6.55
N ALA A 116 -5.25 16.72 -7.34
CA ALA A 116 -6.28 16.33 -8.29
C ALA A 116 -5.83 15.15 -9.16
N GLY A 117 -6.76 14.23 -9.50
CA GLY A 117 -6.45 13.03 -10.25
C GLY A 117 -5.72 11.95 -9.43
N ALA A 118 -5.78 12.02 -8.09
CA ALA A 118 -5.13 11.09 -7.15
C ALA A 118 -3.58 11.07 -7.25
N VAL A 119 -2.96 12.12 -7.77
CA VAL A 119 -1.49 12.23 -7.87
C VAL A 119 -0.91 12.42 -6.45
N PRO A 120 0.00 11.54 -5.99
CA PRO A 120 0.51 11.62 -4.63
C PRO A 120 1.32 12.90 -4.37
N VAL A 121 1.20 13.43 -3.15
CA VAL A 121 2.08 14.48 -2.63
C VAL A 121 3.22 13.81 -1.87
N SER A 122 4.43 13.88 -2.41
CA SER A 122 5.66 13.31 -1.87
C SER A 122 6.74 14.39 -1.71
N SER A 123 7.89 14.01 -1.18
CA SER A 123 9.08 14.88 -1.09
C SER A 123 9.44 15.53 -2.43
N GLU A 124 9.19 14.85 -3.54
CA GLU A 124 9.49 15.33 -4.90
C GLU A 124 8.36 16.18 -5.50
N THR A 125 7.17 16.15 -4.90
CA THR A 125 5.97 16.77 -5.48
C THR A 125 5.32 17.85 -4.58
N GLY A 126 6.03 18.31 -3.54
CA GLY A 126 5.63 19.44 -2.72
C GLY A 126 5.45 19.17 -1.23
N LEU A 127 5.64 17.93 -0.75
CA LEU A 127 5.45 17.58 0.67
C LEU A 127 6.39 18.38 1.58
N PHE A 128 7.65 18.55 1.17
CA PHE A 128 8.61 19.32 1.97
C PHE A 128 8.39 20.82 1.89
N ASP A 129 7.85 21.32 0.79
CA ASP A 129 7.44 22.74 0.70
C ASP A 129 6.26 23.02 1.64
N ILE A 130 5.29 22.08 1.72
CA ILE A 130 4.17 22.14 2.68
C ILE A 130 4.71 22.12 4.11
N ARG A 131 5.64 21.23 4.42
CA ARG A 131 6.29 21.16 5.74
C ARG A 131 6.94 22.48 6.12
N ASP A 132 7.77 23.01 5.23
CA ASP A 132 8.57 24.19 5.53
C ASP A 132 7.69 25.45 5.69
N LEU A 133 6.61 25.56 4.92
CA LEU A 133 5.63 26.63 5.10
C LEU A 133 4.78 26.44 6.36
N ALA A 134 4.36 25.21 6.69
CA ALA A 134 3.65 24.89 7.93
C ALA A 134 4.52 25.20 9.15
N GLN A 135 5.82 24.85 9.12
CA GLN A 135 6.77 25.18 10.19
C GLN A 135 6.86 26.70 10.37
N LYS A 136 6.92 27.45 9.30
CA LYS A 136 6.94 28.92 9.35
C LYS A 136 5.68 29.47 10.06
N TYR A 137 4.49 28.97 9.76
CA TYR A 137 3.25 29.38 10.41
C TYR A 137 3.24 29.05 11.91
N LEU A 138 3.82 27.92 12.29
CA LEU A 138 3.98 27.54 13.71
C LEU A 138 4.98 28.48 14.42
N ASP A 139 6.10 28.78 13.82
CA ASP A 139 7.14 29.65 14.38
C ASP A 139 6.66 31.11 14.55
N GLU A 140 5.85 31.57 13.59
CA GLU A 140 5.19 32.89 13.65
C GLU A 140 3.99 32.93 14.62
N GLY A 141 3.50 31.77 15.05
CA GLY A 141 2.35 31.63 15.96
C GLY A 141 1.03 32.09 15.34
N SER A 142 0.96 32.24 14.01
CA SER A 142 -0.23 32.70 13.31
C SER A 142 -0.32 32.17 11.88
N ILE A 143 -1.55 31.86 11.46
CA ILE A 143 -1.89 31.54 10.06
C ILE A 143 -2.60 32.75 9.46
N PRO A 144 -2.11 33.33 8.37
CA PRO A 144 -2.80 34.45 7.71
C PRO A 144 -4.17 34.00 7.22
N THR A 145 -5.20 34.78 7.46
CA THR A 145 -6.58 34.51 7.01
C THR A 145 -6.90 35.42 5.83
N VAL A 146 -7.48 34.85 4.76
CA VAL A 146 -7.95 35.64 3.61
C VAL A 146 -9.27 36.35 3.93
N GLU A 147 -9.63 37.39 3.16
CA GLU A 147 -10.85 38.15 3.34
C GLU A 147 -12.12 37.28 3.19
N ASN A 148 -12.09 36.31 2.29
CA ASN A 148 -13.18 35.34 2.04
C ASN A 148 -12.70 33.92 2.35
N PRO A 149 -12.78 33.45 3.60
CA PRO A 149 -12.47 32.08 3.97
C PRO A 149 -13.37 31.08 3.24
N GLY A 150 -12.86 29.85 3.05
CA GLY A 150 -13.64 28.78 2.47
C GLY A 150 -14.74 28.28 3.40
N VAL A 151 -15.59 27.41 2.89
CA VAL A 151 -16.67 26.75 3.64
C VAL A 151 -16.43 25.26 3.80
N VAL A 152 -17.00 24.67 4.86
CA VAL A 152 -16.93 23.23 5.11
C VAL A 152 -18.29 22.63 4.74
N THR A 153 -18.25 21.55 3.98
CA THR A 153 -19.41 20.73 3.58
C THR A 153 -19.13 19.25 3.83
N GLU A 154 -20.12 18.39 3.72
CA GLU A 154 -19.98 16.94 3.85
C GLU A 154 -20.50 16.23 2.60
N LYS A 155 -19.89 15.07 2.28
CA LYS A 155 -20.32 14.20 1.17
C LYS A 155 -19.99 12.75 1.48
N ASP A 156 -20.95 11.85 1.29
CA ASP A 156 -20.70 10.41 1.30
C ASP A 156 -20.27 9.96 -0.10
N VAL A 157 -19.13 9.30 -0.18
CA VAL A 157 -18.56 8.78 -1.44
C VAL A 157 -18.48 7.25 -1.47
N LEU A 158 -18.85 6.58 -0.36
CA LEU A 158 -18.60 5.13 -0.21
C LEU A 158 -19.39 4.30 -1.21
N LYS A 159 -20.66 4.65 -1.47
CA LYS A 159 -21.48 3.93 -2.44
C LYS A 159 -20.93 4.07 -3.85
N ALA A 160 -20.53 5.28 -4.26
CA ALA A 160 -19.95 5.53 -5.58
C ALA A 160 -18.62 4.80 -5.75
N TYR A 161 -17.80 4.73 -4.70
CA TYR A 161 -16.59 3.93 -4.68
C TYR A 161 -16.89 2.44 -4.89
N ALA A 162 -17.84 1.87 -4.15
CA ALA A 162 -18.22 0.47 -4.29
C ALA A 162 -18.74 0.13 -5.70
N GLU A 163 -19.59 1.01 -6.26
CA GLU A 163 -20.08 0.89 -7.64
C GLU A 163 -18.93 0.94 -8.65
N TYR A 164 -17.97 1.82 -8.43
CA TYR A 164 -16.80 1.96 -9.31
C TYR A 164 -15.94 0.69 -9.32
N LEU A 165 -15.61 0.14 -8.15
CA LEU A 165 -14.81 -1.09 -8.07
C LEU A 165 -15.54 -2.29 -8.71
N ARG A 166 -16.85 -2.45 -8.46
CA ARG A 166 -17.64 -3.51 -9.07
C ARG A 166 -17.77 -3.38 -10.59
N LYS A 167 -17.64 -2.17 -11.14
CA LYS A 167 -17.56 -1.94 -12.58
C LYS A 167 -16.21 -2.37 -13.15
N LEU A 168 -15.11 -2.16 -12.40
CA LEU A 168 -13.78 -2.58 -12.84
C LEU A 168 -13.61 -4.09 -12.81
N VAL A 169 -14.13 -4.76 -11.77
CA VAL A 169 -14.11 -6.22 -11.64
C VAL A 169 -15.50 -6.74 -11.30
N ASP A 170 -16.15 -7.35 -12.27
CA ASP A 170 -17.47 -7.96 -12.10
C ASP A 170 -17.34 -9.35 -11.46
N LEU A 171 -17.94 -9.49 -10.27
CA LEU A 171 -18.03 -10.73 -9.51
C LEU A 171 -19.42 -11.38 -9.55
N SER A 172 -20.36 -10.85 -10.34
CA SER A 172 -21.75 -11.30 -10.33
C SER A 172 -21.95 -12.74 -10.88
N ASN A 173 -21.04 -13.20 -11.72
CA ASN A 173 -21.13 -14.47 -12.42
C ASN A 173 -20.07 -15.52 -12.00
N ILE A 174 -19.38 -15.29 -10.89
CA ILE A 174 -18.45 -16.28 -10.33
C ILE A 174 -19.21 -17.40 -9.61
N ARG A 175 -18.57 -18.57 -9.41
CA ARG A 175 -19.13 -19.57 -8.52
C ARG A 175 -19.27 -19.03 -7.09
N PRO A 176 -20.19 -19.56 -6.27
CA PRO A 176 -20.23 -19.21 -4.86
C PRO A 176 -18.89 -19.47 -4.17
N LEU A 177 -18.43 -18.49 -3.37
CA LEU A 177 -17.21 -18.58 -2.58
C LEU A 177 -17.48 -18.26 -1.13
N LYS A 178 -16.87 -19.01 -0.22
CA LYS A 178 -16.80 -18.67 1.20
C LYS A 178 -15.49 -17.95 1.47
N VAL A 179 -15.57 -16.72 2.00
CA VAL A 179 -14.45 -15.80 2.17
C VAL A 179 -14.36 -15.40 3.64
N VAL A 180 -13.28 -15.75 4.33
CA VAL A 180 -12.98 -15.16 5.63
C VAL A 180 -12.25 -13.85 5.41
N VAL A 181 -12.71 -12.78 6.04
CA VAL A 181 -12.07 -11.46 5.92
C VAL A 181 -11.66 -10.96 7.29
N ASP A 182 -10.38 -10.72 7.47
CA ASP A 182 -9.80 -10.08 8.65
C ASP A 182 -9.57 -8.59 8.36
N ALA A 183 -10.34 -7.74 9.04
CA ALA A 183 -10.22 -6.30 8.94
C ALA A 183 -9.26 -5.71 9.98
N GLY A 184 -8.75 -6.50 10.94
CA GLY A 184 -7.84 -6.03 11.99
C GLY A 184 -8.35 -4.81 12.75
N ASN A 185 -9.67 -4.67 12.97
CA ASN A 185 -10.36 -3.48 13.48
C ASN A 185 -10.16 -2.20 12.63
N GLY A 186 -9.62 -2.34 11.43
CA GLY A 186 -9.33 -1.28 10.47
C GLY A 186 -10.46 -1.02 9.47
N MET A 187 -10.14 -0.20 8.47
CA MET A 187 -11.11 0.29 7.49
C MET A 187 -11.68 -0.81 6.58
N GLY A 188 -11.02 -1.98 6.49
CA GLY A 188 -11.57 -3.18 5.85
C GLY A 188 -12.94 -3.59 6.40
N GLY A 189 -13.21 -3.33 7.71
CA GLY A 189 -14.50 -3.56 8.34
C GLY A 189 -15.64 -2.71 7.79
N LYS A 190 -15.34 -1.56 7.19
CA LYS A 190 -16.32 -0.68 6.53
C LYS A 190 -16.40 -0.91 5.02
N THR A 191 -15.25 -1.11 4.36
CA THR A 191 -15.21 -1.22 2.91
C THR A 191 -15.66 -2.61 2.42
N THR A 192 -15.37 -3.69 3.15
CA THR A 192 -15.80 -5.04 2.78
C THR A 192 -17.32 -5.18 2.68
N PRO A 193 -18.13 -4.79 3.67
CA PRO A 193 -19.60 -4.84 3.56
C PRO A 193 -20.14 -3.98 2.42
N ALA A 194 -19.47 -2.86 2.11
CA ALA A 194 -19.88 -1.94 1.05
C ALA A 194 -19.60 -2.49 -0.34
N VAL A 195 -18.40 -3.10 -0.55
CA VAL A 195 -17.93 -3.55 -1.87
C VAL A 195 -18.26 -5.01 -2.11
N LEU A 196 -17.93 -5.91 -1.19
CA LEU A 196 -18.11 -7.36 -1.35
C LEU A 196 -19.42 -7.88 -0.76
N GLY A 197 -19.97 -7.19 0.24
CA GLY A 197 -21.25 -7.52 0.87
C GLY A 197 -22.46 -6.89 0.16
N ASP A 198 -23.56 -6.83 0.88
CA ASP A 198 -24.85 -6.30 0.42
C ASP A 198 -25.31 -5.04 1.17
N ALA A 199 -24.39 -4.39 1.90
CA ALA A 199 -24.72 -3.23 2.70
C ALA A 199 -25.17 -2.01 1.86
N LEU A 200 -24.63 -1.83 0.65
CA LEU A 200 -24.93 -0.70 -0.24
C LEU A 200 -25.34 -1.12 -1.65
N LEU A 201 -24.99 -2.31 -2.09
CA LEU A 201 -25.19 -2.83 -3.45
C LEU A 201 -25.80 -4.24 -3.39
N PRO A 202 -26.39 -4.75 -4.50
CA PRO A 202 -26.92 -6.12 -4.52
C PRO A 202 -25.87 -7.17 -4.12
N ALA A 203 -26.32 -8.22 -3.42
CA ALA A 203 -25.43 -9.31 -2.98
C ALA A 203 -24.65 -9.94 -4.15
N LEU A 204 -23.39 -10.25 -3.89
CA LEU A 204 -22.55 -11.07 -4.75
C LEU A 204 -22.63 -12.54 -4.31
N PRO A 205 -22.19 -13.51 -5.12
CA PRO A 205 -22.15 -14.92 -4.75
C PRO A 205 -21.00 -15.21 -3.74
N LEU A 206 -20.96 -14.45 -2.66
CA LEU A 206 -19.93 -14.50 -1.61
C LEU A 206 -20.61 -14.72 -0.25
N GLU A 207 -20.15 -15.74 0.49
CA GLU A 207 -20.45 -15.92 1.92
C GLU A 207 -19.27 -15.34 2.71
N ILE A 208 -19.45 -14.16 3.30
CA ILE A 208 -18.38 -13.48 4.05
C ILE A 208 -18.45 -13.88 5.52
N VAL A 209 -17.34 -14.41 6.04
CA VAL A 209 -17.12 -14.67 7.47
C VAL A 209 -16.25 -13.53 8.01
N PRO A 210 -16.79 -12.58 8.81
CA PRO A 210 -16.06 -11.43 9.28
C PRO A 210 -15.20 -11.76 10.50
N LEU A 211 -13.95 -11.26 10.51
CA LEU A 211 -13.09 -11.17 11.68
C LEU A 211 -12.74 -9.70 11.93
N TYR A 212 -12.96 -9.24 13.17
CA TYR A 212 -12.53 -7.92 13.65
C TYR A 212 -13.03 -6.74 12.79
N PHE A 213 -14.32 -6.79 12.37
CA PHE A 213 -14.94 -5.75 11.54
C PHE A 213 -15.34 -4.50 12.33
N GLU A 214 -15.40 -4.57 13.66
CA GLU A 214 -15.63 -3.40 14.49
C GLU A 214 -14.46 -2.42 14.33
N LEU A 215 -14.78 -1.18 13.95
CA LEU A 215 -13.77 -0.15 13.73
C LEU A 215 -13.24 0.35 15.08
N ASP A 216 -11.99 0.05 15.39
CA ASP A 216 -11.35 0.44 16.65
C ASP A 216 -9.86 0.70 16.45
N GLY A 217 -9.49 2.00 16.43
CA GLY A 217 -8.10 2.43 16.25
C GLY A 217 -7.16 2.10 17.42
N THR A 218 -7.65 1.41 18.46
CA THR A 218 -6.82 0.84 19.53
C THR A 218 -6.31 -0.56 19.22
N PHE A 219 -6.85 -1.20 18.15
CA PHE A 219 -6.46 -2.54 17.67
C PHE A 219 -6.47 -3.62 18.77
N PRO A 220 -7.63 -3.88 19.41
CA PRO A 220 -7.71 -4.73 20.60
C PRO A 220 -7.41 -6.22 20.36
N ASN A 221 -7.48 -6.70 19.12
CA ASN A 221 -7.30 -8.11 18.79
C ASN A 221 -5.86 -8.43 18.38
N HIS A 222 -5.36 -7.76 17.37
CA HIS A 222 -3.97 -7.80 16.92
C HIS A 222 -3.60 -6.51 16.18
N PRO A 223 -2.31 -6.17 16.04
CA PRO A 223 -1.90 -5.04 15.21
C PRO A 223 -2.40 -5.18 13.77
N ALA A 224 -2.91 -4.11 13.19
CA ALA A 224 -3.42 -4.09 11.81
C ALA A 224 -2.28 -4.08 10.78
N ASN A 225 -1.33 -5.00 10.93
CA ASN A 225 -0.17 -5.18 10.06
C ASN A 225 -0.08 -6.63 9.55
N PRO A 226 -0.76 -6.97 8.45
CA PRO A 226 -0.74 -8.33 7.90
C PRO A 226 0.62 -8.76 7.32
N LEU A 227 1.61 -7.86 7.22
CA LEU A 227 2.97 -8.21 6.83
C LEU A 227 3.67 -9.09 7.89
N GLU A 228 3.28 -8.93 9.16
CA GLU A 228 3.78 -9.73 10.26
C GLU A 228 3.01 -11.05 10.36
N PRO A 229 3.66 -12.23 10.19
CA PRO A 229 2.98 -13.52 10.19
C PRO A 229 2.15 -13.80 11.44
N ALA A 230 2.55 -13.28 12.60
CA ALA A 230 1.83 -13.43 13.85
C ALA A 230 0.40 -12.85 13.80
N ASN A 231 0.18 -11.83 12.98
CA ASN A 231 -1.12 -11.17 12.82
C ASN A 231 -2.05 -11.89 11.83
N LEU A 232 -1.56 -12.93 11.14
CA LEU A 232 -2.36 -13.75 10.21
C LEU A 232 -2.89 -15.04 10.85
N VAL A 233 -2.44 -15.40 12.05
CA VAL A 233 -2.73 -16.70 12.68
C VAL A 233 -4.23 -16.93 12.85
N ASP A 234 -4.98 -15.93 13.29
CA ASP A 234 -6.43 -16.05 13.50
C ASP A 234 -7.16 -16.23 12.16
N LEU A 235 -6.75 -15.49 11.13
CA LEU A 235 -7.30 -15.66 9.78
C LEU A 235 -7.00 -17.04 9.21
N GLN A 236 -5.76 -17.52 9.31
CA GLN A 236 -5.34 -18.86 8.85
C GLN A 236 -6.17 -19.97 9.50
N LYS A 237 -6.35 -19.88 10.82
CA LYS A 237 -7.17 -20.81 11.60
C LYS A 237 -8.64 -20.75 11.17
N ALA A 238 -9.21 -19.54 11.05
CA ALA A 238 -10.60 -19.36 10.67
C ALA A 238 -10.90 -19.88 9.24
N VAL A 239 -9.99 -19.69 8.29
CA VAL A 239 -10.13 -20.25 6.92
C VAL A 239 -10.31 -21.77 6.98
N VAL A 240 -9.46 -22.46 7.74
CA VAL A 240 -9.54 -23.94 7.87
C VAL A 240 -10.78 -24.37 8.65
N GLU A 241 -11.09 -23.70 9.76
CA GLU A 241 -12.25 -24.06 10.62
C GLU A 241 -13.58 -23.86 9.91
N HIS A 242 -13.72 -22.82 9.09
CA HIS A 242 -14.93 -22.54 8.31
C HIS A 242 -14.98 -23.30 6.98
N GLY A 243 -13.91 -24.00 6.58
CA GLY A 243 -13.79 -24.61 5.26
C GLY A 243 -13.96 -23.56 4.16
N ALA A 244 -13.31 -22.41 4.33
CA ALA A 244 -13.43 -21.31 3.39
C ALA A 244 -12.54 -21.53 2.16
N ASP A 245 -12.94 -20.94 1.03
CA ASP A 245 -12.17 -21.01 -0.22
C ASP A 245 -10.93 -20.10 -0.17
N ILE A 246 -10.98 -19.03 0.64
CA ILE A 246 -9.96 -17.98 0.71
C ILE A 246 -10.09 -17.17 2.01
N GLY A 247 -8.95 -16.68 2.51
CA GLY A 247 -8.86 -15.64 3.52
C GLY A 247 -8.29 -14.36 2.95
N LEU A 248 -8.80 -13.21 3.36
CA LEU A 248 -8.32 -11.88 3.01
C LEU A 248 -7.99 -11.11 4.28
N ALA A 249 -6.80 -10.52 4.40
CA ALA A 249 -6.42 -9.63 5.48
C ALA A 249 -6.12 -8.23 4.93
N PHE A 250 -6.76 -7.22 5.49
CA PHE A 250 -6.49 -5.82 5.19
C PHE A 250 -5.67 -5.17 6.31
N ASP A 251 -4.83 -4.20 5.96
CA ASP A 251 -4.16 -3.38 6.97
C ASP A 251 -5.08 -2.25 7.47
N GLY A 252 -4.58 -1.42 8.40
CA GLY A 252 -5.42 -0.48 9.14
C GLY A 252 -6.22 0.48 8.26
N ASP A 253 -5.64 1.02 7.20
CA ASP A 253 -6.31 1.92 6.25
C ASP A 253 -6.72 1.23 4.93
N ALA A 254 -6.59 -0.11 4.88
CA ALA A 254 -7.09 -1.02 3.85
C ALA A 254 -6.60 -0.73 2.41
N ASP A 255 -5.41 -0.12 2.27
CA ASP A 255 -4.78 0.04 0.95
C ASP A 255 -3.99 -1.21 0.53
N ARG A 256 -3.78 -2.17 1.45
CA ARG A 256 -3.12 -3.46 1.20
C ARG A 256 -4.06 -4.63 1.46
N CYS A 257 -3.85 -5.72 0.70
CA CYS A 257 -4.55 -6.98 0.89
C CYS A 257 -3.58 -8.17 0.85
N PHE A 258 -3.59 -8.96 1.91
CA PHE A 258 -2.88 -10.23 2.03
C PHE A 258 -3.87 -11.40 1.89
N VAL A 259 -3.40 -12.48 1.34
CA VAL A 259 -4.26 -13.59 0.91
C VAL A 259 -3.82 -14.90 1.57
N ILE A 260 -4.80 -15.67 2.07
CA ILE A 260 -4.61 -16.99 2.66
C ILE A 260 -5.35 -18.02 1.79
N ASP A 261 -4.71 -19.13 1.45
CA ASP A 261 -5.34 -20.21 0.69
C ASP A 261 -6.28 -21.06 1.56
N GLU A 262 -7.05 -21.95 0.93
CA GLU A 262 -8.01 -22.85 1.60
C GLU A 262 -7.38 -23.82 2.61
N LYS A 263 -6.05 -23.95 2.59
CA LYS A 263 -5.28 -24.78 3.53
C LYS A 263 -4.75 -24.00 4.73
N GLY A 264 -4.99 -22.67 4.75
CA GLY A 264 -4.46 -21.76 5.78
C GLY A 264 -3.03 -21.29 5.52
N ASN A 265 -2.49 -21.46 4.31
CA ASN A 265 -1.17 -20.96 3.98
C ASN A 265 -1.24 -19.54 3.40
N ALA A 266 -0.29 -18.69 3.76
CA ALA A 266 -0.16 -17.38 3.17
C ALA A 266 0.30 -17.47 1.71
N VAL A 267 -0.41 -16.80 0.81
CA VAL A 267 -0.02 -16.63 -0.59
C VAL A 267 0.90 -15.40 -0.69
N THR A 268 2.04 -15.56 -1.34
CA THR A 268 3.00 -14.45 -1.44
C THR A 268 2.43 -13.29 -2.23
N PRO A 269 2.68 -12.02 -1.83
CA PRO A 269 2.26 -10.86 -2.62
C PRO A 269 2.78 -10.87 -4.05
N SER A 270 3.95 -11.48 -4.29
CA SER A 270 4.47 -11.67 -5.65
C SER A 270 3.61 -12.60 -6.50
N ALA A 271 3.06 -13.69 -5.91
CA ALA A 271 2.13 -14.57 -6.63
C ALA A 271 0.81 -13.85 -6.96
N ILE A 272 0.31 -13.02 -6.04
CA ILE A 272 -0.86 -12.18 -6.30
C ILE A 272 -0.56 -11.14 -7.38
N THR A 273 0.62 -10.50 -7.34
CA THR A 273 1.07 -9.60 -8.42
C THR A 273 1.07 -10.29 -9.77
N ALA A 274 1.62 -11.51 -9.86
CA ALA A 274 1.64 -12.30 -11.10
C ALA A 274 0.23 -12.64 -11.59
N LEU A 275 -0.66 -13.12 -10.70
CA LEU A 275 -2.05 -13.44 -11.02
C LEU A 275 -2.81 -12.22 -11.55
N VAL A 276 -2.69 -11.07 -10.86
CA VAL A 276 -3.38 -9.84 -11.28
C VAL A 276 -2.79 -9.31 -12.59
N ALA A 277 -1.45 -9.37 -12.74
CA ALA A 277 -0.78 -8.96 -13.98
C ALA A 277 -1.27 -9.77 -15.20
N GLU A 278 -1.41 -11.10 -15.08
CA GLU A 278 -1.95 -11.94 -16.14
C GLU A 278 -3.36 -11.51 -16.55
N ARG A 279 -4.24 -11.25 -15.56
CA ARG A 279 -5.62 -10.80 -15.82
C ARG A 279 -5.67 -9.44 -16.50
N GLU A 280 -4.87 -8.49 -16.01
CA GLU A 280 -4.79 -7.13 -16.57
C GLU A 280 -4.16 -7.13 -17.98
N ILE A 281 -3.15 -7.95 -18.24
CA ILE A 281 -2.56 -8.14 -19.57
C ILE A 281 -3.62 -8.71 -20.52
N ALA A 282 -4.36 -9.74 -20.10
CA ALA A 282 -5.40 -10.34 -20.94
C ALA A 282 -6.49 -9.33 -21.29
N ARG A 283 -6.95 -8.53 -20.31
CA ARG A 283 -7.92 -7.45 -20.51
C ARG A 283 -7.39 -6.39 -21.48
N ALA A 284 -6.19 -5.87 -21.22
CA ALA A 284 -5.59 -4.82 -22.04
C ALA A 284 -5.37 -5.26 -23.50
N LYS A 285 -4.98 -6.52 -23.72
CA LYS A 285 -4.85 -7.08 -25.06
C LYS A 285 -6.19 -7.20 -25.77
N ALA A 286 -7.24 -7.59 -25.07
CA ALA A 286 -8.60 -7.62 -25.63
C ALA A 286 -9.10 -6.22 -26.03
N GLU A 287 -8.60 -5.17 -25.37
CA GLU A 287 -8.86 -3.76 -25.68
C GLU A 287 -7.92 -3.19 -26.76
N GLY A 288 -7.00 -3.99 -27.32
CA GLY A 288 -6.10 -3.61 -28.42
C GLY A 288 -4.73 -3.08 -27.99
N ASN A 289 -4.36 -3.19 -26.70
CA ASN A 289 -3.00 -2.90 -26.25
C ASN A 289 -2.09 -4.11 -26.52
N GLU A 290 -1.26 -4.04 -27.55
CA GLU A 290 -0.42 -5.16 -27.98
C GLU A 290 0.73 -5.47 -27.00
N GLN A 291 1.24 -4.48 -26.26
CA GLN A 291 2.34 -4.63 -25.32
C GLN A 291 2.03 -3.93 -23.99
N PRO A 292 1.15 -4.50 -23.13
CA PRO A 292 0.83 -3.94 -21.84
C PRO A 292 2.06 -3.86 -20.93
N VAL A 293 2.17 -2.77 -20.16
CA VAL A 293 3.30 -2.52 -19.25
C VAL A 293 2.90 -2.83 -17.83
N ILE A 294 3.69 -3.66 -17.15
CA ILE A 294 3.54 -4.01 -15.73
C ILE A 294 4.74 -3.49 -14.94
N ILE A 295 4.47 -2.80 -13.85
CA ILE A 295 5.51 -2.27 -12.96
C ILE A 295 5.67 -3.21 -11.76
N TYR A 296 6.91 -3.46 -11.34
CA TYR A 296 7.20 -4.25 -10.14
C TYR A 296 8.42 -3.70 -9.41
N ASN A 297 8.51 -3.89 -8.10
CA ASN A 297 9.68 -3.45 -7.36
C ASN A 297 10.79 -4.52 -7.34
N LEU A 298 11.99 -4.09 -7.01
CA LEU A 298 13.21 -4.90 -7.09
C LEU A 298 13.24 -6.14 -6.16
N ILE A 299 12.40 -6.18 -5.11
CA ILE A 299 12.26 -7.34 -4.21
C ILE A 299 11.09 -8.26 -4.55
N THR A 300 10.37 -7.96 -5.62
CA THR A 300 9.32 -8.84 -6.18
C THR A 300 9.98 -10.05 -6.83
N SER A 301 9.34 -11.23 -6.71
CA SER A 301 9.81 -12.48 -7.34
C SER A 301 10.08 -12.29 -8.84
N LYS A 302 11.15 -12.89 -9.34
CA LYS A 302 11.45 -12.93 -10.79
C LYS A 302 10.40 -13.68 -11.61
N ALA A 303 9.53 -14.46 -10.98
CA ALA A 303 8.37 -15.06 -11.63
C ALA A 303 7.44 -14.02 -12.27
N VAL A 304 7.37 -12.80 -11.70
CA VAL A 304 6.53 -11.72 -12.22
C VAL A 304 7.02 -11.22 -13.58
N PRO A 305 8.25 -10.70 -13.74
CA PRO A 305 8.72 -10.27 -15.06
C PRO A 305 8.76 -11.41 -16.08
N GLU A 306 9.15 -12.62 -15.70
CA GLU A 306 9.15 -13.79 -16.58
C GLU A 306 7.75 -14.11 -17.13
N LEU A 307 6.73 -14.06 -16.26
CA LEU A 307 5.33 -14.25 -16.69
C LEU A 307 4.87 -13.13 -17.62
N VAL A 308 5.15 -11.86 -17.28
CA VAL A 308 4.76 -10.69 -18.07
C VAL A 308 5.34 -10.79 -19.49
N GLU A 309 6.62 -11.12 -19.61
CA GLU A 309 7.30 -11.29 -20.90
C GLU A 309 6.73 -12.48 -21.69
N LYS A 310 6.51 -13.61 -21.02
CA LYS A 310 5.87 -14.80 -21.62
C LYS A 310 4.49 -14.49 -22.19
N LEU A 311 3.74 -13.60 -21.53
CA LEU A 311 2.42 -13.14 -21.99
C LEU A 311 2.52 -12.02 -23.05
N GLY A 312 3.73 -11.62 -23.46
CA GLY A 312 3.98 -10.57 -24.45
C GLY A 312 3.69 -9.16 -23.93
N GLY A 313 3.76 -8.96 -22.62
CA GLY A 313 3.81 -7.65 -21.98
C GLY A 313 5.25 -7.15 -21.84
N ARG A 314 5.43 -5.98 -21.24
CA ARG A 314 6.72 -5.41 -20.87
C ARG A 314 6.77 -5.20 -19.36
N ALA A 315 7.74 -5.82 -18.70
CA ALA A 315 7.98 -5.66 -17.27
C ALA A 315 8.96 -4.51 -17.01
N VAL A 316 8.64 -3.61 -16.09
CA VAL A 316 9.48 -2.47 -15.71
C VAL A 316 9.78 -2.51 -14.22
N LYS A 317 11.06 -2.64 -13.89
CA LYS A 317 11.55 -2.69 -12.50
C LYS A 317 11.69 -1.29 -11.92
N THR A 318 11.28 -1.10 -10.65
CA THR A 318 11.47 0.15 -9.90
C THR A 318 12.03 -0.10 -8.51
N ARG A 319 12.44 0.98 -7.85
CA ARG A 319 12.83 0.96 -6.43
C ARG A 319 11.60 0.65 -5.54
N VAL A 320 11.87 0.24 -4.30
CA VAL A 320 10.82 0.01 -3.30
C VAL A 320 10.21 1.33 -2.85
N GLY A 321 8.89 1.42 -2.87
CA GLY A 321 8.13 2.56 -2.34
C GLY A 321 7.00 3.00 -3.25
N HIS A 322 5.83 3.20 -2.66
CA HIS A 322 4.57 3.45 -3.37
C HIS A 322 4.59 4.70 -4.27
N SER A 323 5.33 5.75 -3.93
CA SER A 323 5.43 6.94 -4.76
C SER A 323 6.22 6.70 -6.05
N PHE A 324 7.25 5.84 -6.01
CA PHE A 324 8.06 5.50 -7.18
C PHE A 324 7.25 4.68 -8.18
N ILE A 325 6.51 3.67 -7.71
CA ILE A 325 5.64 2.87 -8.59
C ILE A 325 4.62 3.75 -9.32
N LYS A 326 3.93 4.65 -8.60
CA LYS A 326 2.94 5.55 -9.20
C LYS A 326 3.55 6.47 -10.27
N ALA A 327 4.75 7.00 -10.00
CA ALA A 327 5.46 7.84 -10.95
C ALA A 327 5.86 7.06 -12.21
N VAL A 328 6.45 5.87 -12.05
CA VAL A 328 6.84 5.01 -13.18
C VAL A 328 5.61 4.51 -13.95
N MET A 329 4.49 4.19 -13.28
CA MET A 329 3.24 3.86 -13.97
C MET A 329 2.76 4.99 -14.88
N ALA A 330 2.85 6.25 -14.41
CA ALA A 330 2.46 7.42 -15.21
C ALA A 330 3.42 7.63 -16.39
N GLU A 331 4.73 7.53 -16.16
CA GLU A 331 5.78 7.73 -17.17
C GLU A 331 5.74 6.65 -18.27
N GLU A 332 5.65 5.38 -17.86
CA GLU A 332 5.71 4.21 -18.75
C GLU A 332 4.34 3.77 -19.28
N SER A 333 3.28 4.49 -18.92
CA SER A 333 1.90 4.11 -19.23
C SER A 333 1.54 2.71 -18.71
N GLY A 334 2.07 2.36 -17.51
CA GLY A 334 1.82 1.09 -16.85
C GLY A 334 0.33 0.85 -16.60
N ILE A 335 -0.15 -0.36 -16.87
CA ILE A 335 -1.56 -0.71 -16.65
C ILE A 335 -1.80 -1.23 -15.23
N PHE A 336 -0.79 -1.86 -14.64
CA PHE A 336 -0.80 -2.43 -13.32
C PHE A 336 0.60 -2.39 -12.70
N GLY A 337 0.66 -2.26 -11.39
CA GLY A 337 1.88 -2.38 -10.61
C GLY A 337 1.66 -3.19 -9.33
N GLY A 338 2.69 -3.92 -8.88
CA GLY A 338 2.61 -4.68 -7.64
C GLY A 338 3.91 -4.66 -6.86
N GLU A 339 3.79 -4.70 -5.52
CA GLU A 339 4.91 -4.75 -4.59
C GLU A 339 4.86 -5.99 -3.70
N HIS A 340 6.03 -6.42 -3.24
CA HIS A 340 6.13 -7.46 -2.23
C HIS A 340 5.48 -7.08 -0.87
N SER A 341 5.26 -5.80 -0.65
CA SER A 341 4.53 -5.26 0.53
C SER A 341 3.01 -5.35 0.43
N ALA A 342 2.48 -6.00 -0.61
CA ALA A 342 1.05 -6.16 -0.91
C ALA A 342 0.31 -4.85 -1.23
N HIS A 343 1.00 -3.86 -1.81
CA HIS A 343 0.37 -2.76 -2.51
C HIS A 343 0.19 -3.13 -3.97
N TYR A 344 -1.00 -2.86 -4.52
CA TYR A 344 -1.36 -3.18 -5.90
C TYR A 344 -2.00 -1.96 -6.55
N TYR A 345 -1.40 -1.47 -7.63
CA TYR A 345 -1.68 -0.22 -8.30
C TYR A 345 -2.35 -0.47 -9.64
N PHE A 346 -3.42 0.27 -9.94
CA PHE A 346 -4.20 0.06 -11.16
C PHE A 346 -4.34 1.36 -11.95
N LYS A 347 -4.06 1.31 -13.25
CA LYS A 347 -4.25 2.45 -14.14
C LYS A 347 -5.69 2.97 -14.11
N ASP A 348 -6.65 2.05 -14.16
CA ASP A 348 -8.07 2.38 -14.17
C ASP A 348 -8.58 2.79 -12.78
N PHE A 349 -7.72 2.72 -11.77
CA PHE A 349 -7.91 3.31 -10.46
C PHE A 349 -6.93 4.48 -10.21
N PHE A 350 -6.77 5.34 -11.22
CA PHE A 350 -5.95 6.56 -11.17
C PHE A 350 -4.47 6.31 -10.85
N ASN A 351 -3.90 5.19 -11.26
CA ASN A 351 -2.57 4.70 -10.89
C ASN A 351 -2.37 4.56 -9.36
N ALA A 352 -3.45 4.52 -8.60
CA ALA A 352 -3.41 4.40 -7.14
C ALA A 352 -3.50 2.94 -6.69
N ASP A 353 -3.05 2.71 -5.48
CA ASP A 353 -3.13 1.42 -4.81
C ASP A 353 -4.50 1.21 -4.18
N THR A 354 -4.98 -0.04 -4.25
CA THR A 354 -6.20 -0.48 -3.59
C THR A 354 -6.14 -1.98 -3.29
N GLY A 355 -6.15 -2.31 -2.01
CA GLY A 355 -6.20 -3.70 -1.55
C GLY A 355 -7.53 -4.37 -1.92
N MET A 356 -8.63 -3.61 -1.91
CA MET A 356 -9.94 -4.14 -2.25
C MET A 356 -10.04 -4.56 -3.72
N LEU A 357 -9.52 -3.77 -4.65
CA LEU A 357 -9.54 -4.15 -6.08
C LEU A 357 -8.65 -5.36 -6.35
N ALA A 358 -7.50 -5.46 -5.67
CA ALA A 358 -6.65 -6.65 -5.73
C ALA A 358 -7.38 -7.90 -5.21
N ALA A 359 -8.07 -7.80 -4.07
CA ALA A 359 -8.92 -8.87 -3.55
C ALA A 359 -9.99 -9.30 -4.57
N MET A 360 -10.65 -8.36 -5.23
CA MET A 360 -11.65 -8.65 -6.26
C MET A 360 -11.06 -9.39 -7.46
N HIS A 361 -9.85 -9.05 -7.90
CA HIS A 361 -9.16 -9.80 -8.96
C HIS A 361 -8.87 -11.25 -8.56
N VAL A 362 -8.43 -11.47 -7.31
CA VAL A 362 -8.20 -12.83 -6.78
C VAL A 362 -9.51 -13.62 -6.70
N LEU A 363 -10.57 -13.01 -6.18
CA LEU A 363 -11.91 -13.62 -6.12
C LEU A 363 -12.45 -13.96 -7.51
N ALA A 364 -12.24 -13.07 -8.50
CA ALA A 364 -12.65 -13.32 -9.88
C ALA A 364 -11.85 -14.47 -10.51
N ALA A 365 -10.56 -14.59 -10.24
CA ALA A 365 -9.74 -15.71 -10.71
C ALA A 365 -10.17 -17.03 -10.09
N LEU A 366 -10.34 -17.05 -8.76
CA LEU A 366 -10.76 -18.22 -8.02
C LEU A 366 -12.19 -18.67 -8.38
N GLY A 367 -13.12 -17.74 -8.45
CA GLY A 367 -14.53 -18.00 -8.74
C GLY A 367 -14.85 -18.23 -10.21
N GLY A 368 -13.94 -17.87 -11.12
CA GLY A 368 -14.06 -18.09 -12.55
C GLY A 368 -13.70 -19.51 -13.01
N GLY A 369 -13.14 -20.35 -12.12
CA GLY A 369 -12.71 -21.71 -12.40
C GLY A 369 -13.11 -22.70 -11.30
N ASN A 370 -12.56 -23.91 -11.40
CA ASN A 370 -12.80 -25.00 -10.44
C ASN A 370 -11.55 -25.31 -9.58
N GLN A 371 -10.43 -24.64 -9.85
CA GLN A 371 -9.20 -24.82 -9.09
C GLN A 371 -9.35 -24.21 -7.69
N THR A 372 -8.64 -24.78 -6.72
CA THR A 372 -8.46 -24.15 -5.40
C THR A 372 -7.44 -23.02 -5.47
N LEU A 373 -7.42 -22.16 -4.47
CA LEU A 373 -6.46 -21.04 -4.46
C LEU A 373 -5.02 -21.53 -4.34
N SER A 374 -4.77 -22.61 -3.58
CA SER A 374 -3.44 -23.21 -3.49
C SER A 374 -2.94 -23.78 -4.82
N GLU A 375 -3.84 -24.34 -5.65
CA GLU A 375 -3.50 -24.80 -7.00
C GLU A 375 -3.20 -23.62 -7.94
N ILE A 376 -4.01 -22.56 -7.88
CA ILE A 376 -3.80 -21.35 -8.66
C ILE A 376 -2.47 -20.69 -8.29
N SER A 377 -2.24 -20.44 -7.00
CA SER A 377 -1.04 -19.72 -6.52
C SER A 377 0.26 -20.49 -6.79
N ALA A 378 0.23 -21.82 -6.76
CA ALA A 378 1.38 -22.64 -7.09
C ALA A 378 1.92 -22.38 -8.52
N SER A 379 1.05 -22.05 -9.46
CA SER A 379 1.47 -21.73 -10.84
C SER A 379 2.22 -20.40 -10.96
N TYR A 380 2.08 -19.51 -9.97
CA TYR A 380 2.75 -18.20 -9.89
C TYR A 380 3.91 -18.17 -8.90
N SER A 381 4.23 -19.27 -8.24
CA SER A 381 5.28 -19.39 -7.22
C SER A 381 6.28 -20.51 -7.55
N PRO A 382 6.98 -20.43 -8.71
CA PRO A 382 7.92 -21.47 -9.12
C PRO A 382 9.25 -21.43 -8.33
N TYR A 383 9.46 -20.40 -7.50
CA TYR A 383 10.69 -20.17 -6.75
C TYR A 383 10.44 -20.21 -5.25
N VAL A 384 11.54 -20.40 -4.49
CA VAL A 384 11.53 -20.39 -3.02
C VAL A 384 12.19 -19.11 -2.51
N ALA A 385 11.44 -18.34 -1.72
CA ALA A 385 11.91 -17.10 -1.13
C ALA A 385 12.28 -17.28 0.35
N SER A 386 13.29 -16.51 0.82
CA SER A 386 13.67 -16.46 2.24
C SER A 386 12.68 -15.69 3.11
N GLY A 387 11.80 -14.91 2.49
CA GLY A 387 11.15 -13.76 3.15
C GLY A 387 12.15 -12.63 3.43
N GLU A 388 11.67 -11.53 4.03
CA GLU A 388 12.55 -10.45 4.47
C GLU A 388 13.19 -10.80 5.82
N ILE A 389 14.53 -10.80 5.87
CA ILE A 389 15.29 -11.10 7.08
C ILE A 389 16.02 -9.84 7.52
N ASN A 390 15.70 -9.35 8.71
CA ASN A 390 16.29 -8.17 9.31
C ASN A 390 17.52 -8.55 10.15
N SER A 391 18.63 -7.81 9.99
CA SER A 391 19.81 -7.91 10.82
C SER A 391 20.16 -6.52 11.34
N GLU A 392 20.31 -6.39 12.66
CA GLU A 392 20.76 -5.14 13.30
C GLU A 392 22.27 -5.03 13.12
N ILE A 393 22.72 -4.06 12.32
CA ILE A 393 24.13 -3.91 11.90
C ILE A 393 24.53 -2.44 12.04
N GLU A 394 25.62 -2.17 12.79
CA GLU A 394 26.16 -0.81 12.96
C GLU A 394 26.73 -0.27 11.64
N ASP A 395 27.63 -1.01 11.01
CA ASP A 395 28.24 -0.65 9.72
C ASP A 395 27.65 -1.49 8.57
N LYS A 396 26.52 -1.00 8.04
CA LYS A 396 25.80 -1.66 6.96
C LYS A 396 26.61 -1.69 5.67
N ALA A 397 27.43 -0.67 5.42
CA ALA A 397 28.26 -0.61 4.21
C ALA A 397 29.36 -1.68 4.25
N ALA A 398 30.09 -1.79 5.37
CA ALA A 398 31.10 -2.84 5.53
C ALA A 398 30.50 -4.26 5.45
N ALA A 399 29.26 -4.46 5.95
CA ALA A 399 28.57 -5.74 5.83
C ALA A 399 28.28 -6.09 4.36
N VAL A 400 27.79 -5.14 3.56
CA VAL A 400 27.56 -5.35 2.11
C VAL A 400 28.88 -5.58 1.38
N ASP A 401 29.95 -4.85 1.73
CA ASP A 401 31.27 -5.02 1.11
C ASP A 401 31.89 -6.40 1.38
N ARG A 402 31.64 -7.00 2.56
CA ARG A 402 32.05 -8.38 2.84
C ARG A 402 31.36 -9.38 1.90
N VAL A 403 30.06 -9.23 1.67
CA VAL A 403 29.32 -10.08 0.73
C VAL A 403 29.82 -9.88 -0.70
N ARG A 404 30.07 -8.64 -1.10
CA ARG A 404 30.63 -8.30 -2.41
C ARG A 404 32.00 -8.92 -2.62
N ALA A 405 32.87 -8.85 -1.63
CA ALA A 405 34.18 -9.45 -1.68
C ALA A 405 34.15 -10.99 -1.76
N HIS A 406 33.20 -11.62 -1.06
CA HIS A 406 32.98 -13.07 -1.08
C HIS A 406 32.63 -13.57 -2.49
N TYR A 407 31.72 -12.87 -3.17
CA TYR A 407 31.31 -13.23 -4.54
C TYR A 407 32.19 -12.65 -5.64
N ALA A 408 33.31 -11.95 -5.31
CA ALA A 408 34.22 -11.44 -6.28
C ALA A 408 34.90 -12.58 -7.07
N GLY A 409 34.68 -12.59 -8.39
CA GLY A 409 35.22 -13.67 -9.28
C GLY A 409 34.30 -14.89 -9.41
N ALA A 410 33.18 -14.95 -8.69
CA ALA A 410 32.08 -15.89 -8.94
C ALA A 410 31.17 -15.40 -10.10
N PRO A 411 30.36 -16.29 -10.72
CA PRO A 411 29.39 -15.89 -11.75
C PRO A 411 28.18 -15.17 -11.13
N VAL A 412 28.45 -14.10 -10.37
CA VAL A 412 27.46 -13.28 -9.67
C VAL A 412 27.54 -11.85 -10.18
N GLU A 413 26.45 -11.39 -10.78
CA GLU A 413 26.28 -10.01 -11.17
C GLU A 413 25.88 -9.18 -9.95
N VAL A 414 26.40 -7.95 -9.86
CA VAL A 414 26.11 -7.03 -8.73
C VAL A 414 25.57 -5.74 -9.29
N GLU A 415 24.35 -5.35 -8.83
CA GLU A 415 23.67 -4.11 -9.21
C GLU A 415 23.42 -3.26 -7.97
N ASP A 416 23.84 -1.99 -8.01
CA ASP A 416 23.55 -0.99 -6.98
C ASP A 416 22.45 -0.05 -7.48
N SER A 417 21.23 -0.19 -6.96
CA SER A 417 20.09 0.67 -7.29
C SER A 417 19.34 1.11 -6.02
N ASP A 418 18.63 0.21 -5.38
CA ASP A 418 18.01 0.38 -4.05
C ASP A 418 18.56 -0.74 -3.15
N GLY A 419 19.64 -0.46 -2.44
CA GLY A 419 20.52 -1.47 -1.86
C GLY A 419 21.41 -2.13 -2.91
N THR A 420 21.96 -3.29 -2.59
CA THR A 420 22.84 -4.08 -3.48
C THR A 420 22.19 -5.41 -3.80
N THR A 421 21.97 -5.68 -5.08
CA THR A 421 21.43 -6.95 -5.58
C THR A 421 22.54 -7.80 -6.14
N PHE A 422 22.61 -9.04 -5.72
CA PHE A 422 23.50 -10.09 -6.19
C PHE A 422 22.68 -11.10 -6.98
N THR A 423 23.07 -11.40 -8.22
CA THR A 423 22.33 -12.34 -9.09
C THR A 423 23.28 -13.39 -9.64
N ASN A 424 23.01 -14.65 -9.34
CA ASN A 424 23.69 -15.78 -9.96
C ASN A 424 22.77 -16.44 -10.99
N THR A 425 23.00 -16.19 -12.27
CA THR A 425 22.17 -16.71 -13.36
C THR A 425 22.43 -18.20 -13.62
N GLU A 426 23.60 -18.73 -13.27
CA GLU A 426 23.93 -20.15 -13.43
C GLU A 426 23.19 -21.04 -12.42
N GLU A 427 23.16 -20.61 -11.15
CA GLU A 427 22.41 -21.30 -10.08
C GLU A 427 20.95 -20.82 -9.96
N GLY A 428 20.61 -19.72 -10.63
CA GLY A 428 19.25 -19.20 -10.71
C GLY A 428 18.75 -18.51 -9.44
N TRP A 429 19.63 -18.02 -8.54
CA TRP A 429 19.23 -17.26 -7.34
C TRP A 429 19.55 -15.77 -7.48
N TRP A 430 18.81 -14.96 -6.72
CA TRP A 430 19.16 -13.56 -6.47
C TRP A 430 18.99 -13.21 -4.98
N ALA A 431 19.73 -12.23 -4.51
CA ALA A 431 19.65 -11.70 -3.16
C ALA A 431 19.80 -10.18 -3.18
N ASN A 432 18.98 -9.47 -2.43
CA ASN A 432 19.09 -8.02 -2.24
C ASN A 432 19.39 -7.70 -0.76
N LEU A 433 20.43 -6.91 -0.54
CA LEU A 433 20.78 -6.34 0.75
C LEU A 433 20.47 -4.85 0.74
N ARG A 434 19.47 -4.42 1.54
CA ARG A 434 19.00 -3.04 1.58
C ARG A 434 18.98 -2.47 3.00
N PRO A 435 19.67 -1.33 3.22
CA PRO A 435 19.56 -0.61 4.49
C PRO A 435 18.11 -0.12 4.71
N SER A 436 17.58 -0.28 5.93
CA SER A 436 16.34 0.43 6.31
C SER A 436 16.63 1.93 6.42
N ASN A 437 15.69 2.75 5.93
CA ASN A 437 15.78 4.21 6.02
C ASN A 437 15.40 4.76 7.41
N THR A 438 14.71 3.95 8.21
CA THR A 438 14.12 4.40 9.49
C THR A 438 14.63 3.62 10.70
N GLU A 439 15.26 2.45 10.49
CA GLU A 439 15.66 1.51 11.53
C GLU A 439 17.13 1.08 11.36
N PRO A 440 17.81 0.61 12.40
CA PRO A 440 19.21 0.17 12.33
C PRO A 440 19.39 -1.17 11.61
N PHE A 441 18.45 -1.56 10.73
CA PHE A 441 18.47 -2.86 10.06
C PHE A 441 19.10 -2.83 8.68
N LEU A 442 19.81 -3.91 8.35
CA LEU A 442 20.12 -4.34 7.00
C LEU A 442 19.17 -5.50 6.66
N ARG A 443 18.39 -5.34 5.59
CA ARG A 443 17.34 -6.27 5.16
C ARG A 443 17.87 -7.16 4.05
N LEU A 444 17.73 -8.46 4.22
CA LEU A 444 17.98 -9.46 3.18
C LEU A 444 16.67 -9.98 2.62
N ASN A 445 16.52 -9.92 1.30
CA ASN A 445 15.52 -10.66 0.54
C ASN A 445 16.25 -11.56 -0.46
N LEU A 446 15.90 -12.85 -0.53
CA LEU A 446 16.54 -13.84 -1.38
C LEU A 446 15.50 -14.77 -1.99
N GLU A 447 15.74 -15.17 -3.23
CA GLU A 447 14.92 -16.13 -3.96
C GLU A 447 15.82 -17.09 -4.76
N ALA A 448 15.46 -18.38 -4.78
CA ALA A 448 16.21 -19.43 -5.47
C ALA A 448 15.25 -20.47 -6.09
N PRO A 449 15.75 -21.34 -6.99
CA PRO A 449 14.92 -22.38 -7.63
C PRO A 449 14.37 -23.41 -6.68
N ASP A 450 15.07 -23.70 -5.58
CA ASP A 450 14.71 -24.73 -4.61
C ASP A 450 15.15 -24.37 -3.18
N THR A 451 14.59 -25.07 -2.21
CA THR A 451 14.85 -24.87 -0.78
C THR A 451 16.34 -25.08 -0.40
N PRO A 452 17.04 -26.13 -0.86
CA PRO A 452 18.45 -26.32 -0.52
C PRO A 452 19.33 -25.16 -0.99
N THR A 453 19.13 -24.67 -2.20
CA THR A 453 19.87 -23.51 -2.74
C THR A 453 19.54 -22.24 -1.96
N MET A 454 18.25 -22.01 -1.68
CA MET A 454 17.81 -20.85 -0.90
C MET A 454 18.44 -20.84 0.49
N GLU A 455 18.36 -21.94 1.22
CA GLU A 455 18.90 -22.05 2.58
C GLU A 455 20.42 -21.88 2.62
N ARG A 456 21.16 -22.51 1.69
CA ARG A 456 22.60 -22.40 1.59
C ARG A 456 23.03 -20.94 1.37
N VAL A 457 22.47 -20.27 0.36
CA VAL A 457 22.85 -18.88 0.01
C VAL A 457 22.41 -17.91 1.10
N ARG A 458 21.22 -18.10 1.69
CA ARG A 458 20.75 -17.32 2.85
C ARG A 458 21.74 -17.38 4.01
N ASP A 459 22.12 -18.59 4.41
CA ASP A 459 22.96 -18.79 5.59
C ASP A 459 24.39 -18.28 5.33
N GLU A 460 24.90 -18.43 4.10
CA GLU A 460 26.19 -17.88 3.66
C GLU A 460 26.20 -16.35 3.73
N ILE A 461 25.17 -15.67 3.17
CA ILE A 461 25.07 -14.21 3.21
C ILE A 461 24.88 -13.71 4.66
N LEU A 462 24.03 -14.34 5.45
CA LEU A 462 23.80 -13.95 6.84
C LEU A 462 25.04 -14.12 7.71
N ALA A 463 25.86 -15.16 7.47
CA ALA A 463 27.12 -15.35 8.17
C ALA A 463 28.11 -14.21 7.87
N LEU A 464 28.14 -13.67 6.65
CA LEU A 464 28.97 -12.54 6.26
C LEU A 464 28.43 -11.19 6.79
N VAL A 465 27.11 -11.03 6.77
CA VAL A 465 26.44 -9.80 7.23
C VAL A 465 26.60 -9.62 8.73
N ARG A 466 26.54 -10.69 9.52
CA ARG A 466 26.54 -10.68 10.99
C ARG A 466 27.93 -10.80 11.62
N GLN A 467 29.01 -10.74 10.86
CA GLN A 467 30.39 -10.61 11.34
C GLN A 467 30.64 -9.16 11.81
#